data_718eeb311f2ac19cd732bad02dd1893d
#
_entry.id   718eeb311f2ac19cd732bad02dd1893d
#
_cell.length_a   1.000
_cell.length_b   1.000
_cell.length_c   1.000
_cell.angle_alpha   90.00
_cell.angle_beta   90.00
_cell.angle_gamma   90.00
#
_symmetry.space_group_name_H-M   'P 1'
#
loop_
_entity.id
_entity.type
_entity.pdbx_description
1 polymer ?
#
loop_
_entity_poly.entity_id
_entity_poly.type
_entity_poly.pdbx_seq_one_letter_code
_entity_poly.pdbx_strand_id
1 'polypeptide(L)'
;MVEELIAGYAILTVPETLIDTVSEAPEIEYVEKPKRFYYQQTDPDSASCFPPVTRRTPFLNGRGVLLAVLDSGITWDLEVFRKADGSTRIRYLWDQTIPWDQTIPGKQAASREQETLRNPTLPQNQIAPEETGDTGYGRTPDGFPIGTEYTEEEINRALNSSVLERYGLIPSRDLTGHGTAVAGIAAGRSADGLYTGAAPEAELIIVKLGLPREEGFPRTTEIMRGVTYALRKARRLNMPLVINLSFGNSYGSHDGSSLLERFLDNASEIGRTVICVGSGNEGAARGHFAGNITRDGRVELAVGNYERNLNIQLWKNYSDVFRIRLQAPGGEEAELSTNIQGGKYTLELEQTRILVYLGEPLPYAVAQEIYLDMIPAEGSYINAGIWTIRLEPVVTVTGQYYLYLPAGSGIGESTGFYRATPQVTLTIPSTAAKVITVGAYDQVYDTYADFSGRGYADSTRTIGVAAAGLTKPDLVAPGVNIQAPDVYGSFTPVTGTSFATPIVSGAAALLMEWGIVRGNDPFLYGEKVKAYFRKGARPLRGETEYPNDRVGYGKLCVADSLPEN
;
A
#
# COMPACT_ATOMS: atom_id res chain seq x y z
N MET A 1 42.03 15.22 -35.11
CA MET A 1 42.22 15.88 -33.79
C MET A 1 42.49 14.78 -32.77
N VAL A 2 43.52 14.97 -31.94
CA VAL A 2 43.87 14.01 -30.87
C VAL A 2 43.80 14.79 -29.57
N GLU A 3 43.07 14.25 -28.60
CA GLU A 3 42.98 14.75 -27.25
C GLU A 3 43.54 13.67 -26.30
N GLU A 4 44.69 13.95 -25.71
CA GLU A 4 45.35 13.04 -24.79
C GLU A 4 44.66 13.08 -23.40
N LEU A 5 44.40 11.89 -22.85
CA LEU A 5 43.86 11.70 -21.51
C LEU A 5 44.90 11.05 -20.60
N ILE A 6 44.56 10.90 -19.33
CA ILE A 6 45.42 10.21 -18.35
C ILE A 6 45.58 8.72 -18.68
N ALA A 7 46.62 8.09 -18.16
CA ALA A 7 46.87 6.64 -18.22
C ALA A 7 46.95 6.05 -19.64
N GLY A 8 47.43 6.83 -20.64
CA GLY A 8 47.63 6.33 -22.02
C GLY A 8 46.37 6.30 -22.88
N TYR A 9 45.26 6.92 -22.43
CA TYR A 9 44.05 7.06 -23.25
C TYR A 9 44.09 8.33 -24.11
N ALA A 10 43.45 8.29 -25.26
CA ALA A 10 43.24 9.45 -26.09
C ALA A 10 41.87 9.41 -26.79
N ILE A 11 41.28 10.56 -27.02
CA ILE A 11 40.09 10.70 -27.89
C ILE A 11 40.56 11.13 -29.27
N LEU A 12 40.16 10.36 -30.28
CA LEU A 12 40.50 10.61 -31.68
C LEU A 12 39.27 11.06 -32.46
N THR A 13 39.37 12.20 -33.13
CA THR A 13 38.38 12.61 -34.12
C THR A 13 39.02 12.48 -35.50
N VAL A 14 38.66 11.42 -36.22
CA VAL A 14 39.21 11.06 -37.53
C VAL A 14 38.07 10.73 -38.50
N PRO A 15 38.30 10.88 -39.82
CA PRO A 15 37.39 10.33 -40.83
C PRO A 15 37.24 8.81 -40.65
N GLU A 16 36.05 8.28 -40.94
CA GLU A 16 35.74 6.86 -40.80
C GLU A 16 36.72 5.97 -41.59
N THR A 17 37.19 6.44 -42.74
CA THR A 17 38.16 5.75 -43.61
C THR A 17 39.53 5.56 -42.98
N LEU A 18 39.87 6.25 -41.89
CA LEU A 18 41.15 6.15 -41.19
C LEU A 18 41.08 5.27 -39.93
N ILE A 19 39.91 4.78 -39.56
CA ILE A 19 39.74 4.00 -38.32
C ILE A 19 40.57 2.71 -38.39
N ASP A 20 40.51 1.98 -39.51
CA ASP A 20 41.26 0.75 -39.69
C ASP A 20 42.78 1.02 -39.64
N THR A 21 43.24 2.07 -40.27
CA THR A 21 44.67 2.47 -40.25
C THR A 21 45.15 2.80 -38.83
N VAL A 22 44.31 3.46 -38.03
CA VAL A 22 44.61 3.78 -36.64
C VAL A 22 44.59 2.52 -35.77
N SER A 23 43.65 1.61 -35.99
CA SER A 23 43.52 0.38 -35.18
C SER A 23 44.63 -0.64 -35.45
N GLU A 24 45.30 -0.56 -36.64
CA GLU A 24 46.43 -1.40 -37.02
C GLU A 24 47.79 -0.87 -36.53
N ALA A 25 47.84 0.35 -35.98
CA ALA A 25 49.08 0.91 -35.48
C ALA A 25 49.57 0.14 -34.23
N PRO A 26 50.86 -0.27 -34.21
CA PRO A 26 51.38 -1.13 -33.13
C PRO A 26 51.40 -0.47 -31.74
N GLU A 27 51.26 0.85 -31.68
CA GLU A 27 51.19 1.63 -30.46
C GLU A 27 49.76 1.74 -29.90
N ILE A 28 48.76 1.28 -30.67
CA ILE A 28 47.33 1.33 -30.28
C ILE A 28 46.90 -0.04 -29.81
N GLU A 29 46.58 -0.15 -28.53
CA GLU A 29 46.13 -1.39 -27.94
C GLU A 29 44.68 -1.72 -28.34
N TYR A 30 43.81 -0.70 -28.36
CA TYR A 30 42.39 -0.88 -28.66
C TYR A 30 41.72 0.42 -29.08
N VAL A 31 40.79 0.35 -30.04
CA VAL A 31 39.95 1.47 -30.46
C VAL A 31 38.50 1.17 -30.20
N GLU A 32 37.84 2.02 -29.42
CA GLU A 32 36.41 1.92 -29.13
C GLU A 32 35.65 3.13 -29.67
N LYS A 33 34.54 2.87 -30.34
CA LYS A 33 33.61 3.94 -30.73
C LYS A 33 32.89 4.46 -29.48
N PRO A 34 32.83 5.79 -29.23
CA PRO A 34 32.13 6.38 -28.11
C PRO A 34 30.68 5.89 -28.03
N LYS A 35 30.30 5.37 -26.88
CA LYS A 35 28.94 4.93 -26.60
C LYS A 35 28.17 6.08 -26.01
N ARG A 36 26.89 6.22 -26.41
CA ARG A 36 25.99 7.20 -25.81
C ARG A 36 25.48 6.66 -24.50
N PHE A 37 25.64 7.43 -23.44
CA PHE A 37 24.95 7.23 -22.18
C PHE A 37 23.66 8.06 -22.23
N TYR A 38 22.58 7.43 -21.89
CA TYR A 38 21.30 8.11 -21.69
C TYR A 38 21.12 8.27 -20.19
N TYR A 39 20.63 9.41 -19.74
CA TYR A 39 20.13 9.51 -18.40
C TYR A 39 19.06 8.42 -18.23
N GLN A 40 19.18 7.61 -17.19
CA GLN A 40 18.17 6.60 -16.84
C GLN A 40 16.95 7.29 -16.21
N GLN A 41 16.36 8.22 -16.91
CA GLN A 41 15.02 8.71 -16.66
C GLN A 41 14.08 7.78 -17.44
N THR A 42 13.73 6.68 -16.83
CA THR A 42 12.57 5.93 -17.27
C THR A 42 11.36 6.71 -16.81
N ASP A 43 10.69 7.33 -17.77
CA ASP A 43 9.42 7.97 -17.59
C ASP A 43 8.38 6.87 -17.28
N PRO A 44 7.81 6.77 -16.04
CA PRO A 44 6.78 5.80 -15.71
C PRO A 44 5.59 5.88 -16.66
N ASP A 45 5.29 7.07 -17.16
CA ASP A 45 4.25 7.33 -18.15
C ASP A 45 4.50 6.57 -19.45
N SER A 46 5.72 6.53 -19.92
CA SER A 46 6.11 5.79 -21.13
C SER A 46 6.00 4.28 -20.93
N ALA A 47 6.42 3.77 -19.77
CA ALA A 47 6.39 2.35 -19.42
C ALA A 47 4.97 1.78 -19.35
N SER A 48 3.97 2.59 -18.93
CA SER A 48 2.56 2.21 -18.81
C SER A 48 1.67 2.76 -19.93
N CYS A 49 2.26 3.21 -21.04
CA CYS A 49 1.58 3.69 -22.26
C CYS A 49 0.62 4.89 -22.02
N PHE A 50 0.93 5.81 -21.13
CA PHE A 50 0.15 7.04 -20.93
C PHE A 50 0.22 8.01 -22.11
N PRO A 51 1.40 8.30 -22.73
CA PRO A 51 1.51 9.31 -23.78
C PRO A 51 0.53 9.16 -24.95
N PRO A 52 0.17 7.95 -25.43
CA PRO A 52 -0.82 7.82 -26.51
C PRO A 52 -2.19 8.37 -26.16
N VAL A 53 -2.58 8.35 -24.88
CA VAL A 53 -3.91 8.78 -24.44
C VAL A 53 -3.94 10.15 -23.78
N THR A 54 -2.79 10.62 -23.26
CA THR A 54 -2.67 11.91 -22.58
C THR A 54 -2.19 13.02 -23.53
N ARG A 55 -1.31 12.71 -24.49
CA ARG A 55 -0.73 13.67 -25.44
C ARG A 55 -1.36 13.62 -26.83
N ARG A 56 -2.24 12.66 -27.08
CA ARG A 56 -3.00 12.51 -28.33
C ARG A 56 -4.47 12.31 -28.00
N THR A 57 -5.32 12.36 -29.02
CA THR A 57 -6.73 11.99 -28.84
C THR A 57 -6.82 10.59 -28.20
N PRO A 58 -7.56 10.43 -27.10
CA PRO A 58 -8.61 11.34 -26.57
C PRO A 58 -8.15 12.44 -25.58
N PHE A 59 -6.89 12.68 -25.30
CA PHE A 59 -6.36 13.70 -24.37
C PHE A 59 -6.96 13.57 -22.96
N LEU A 60 -6.82 12.40 -22.36
CA LEU A 60 -7.28 12.10 -21.01
C LEU A 60 -6.26 12.58 -19.96
N ASN A 61 -6.76 13.16 -18.87
CA ASN A 61 -5.92 13.70 -17.79
C ASN A 61 -6.54 13.58 -16.40
N GLY A 62 -7.67 12.86 -16.27
CA GLY A 62 -8.40 12.64 -15.03
C GLY A 62 -9.42 13.72 -14.70
N ARG A 63 -9.69 14.67 -15.61
CA ARG A 63 -10.64 15.76 -15.38
C ARG A 63 -12.05 15.23 -15.08
N GLY A 64 -12.67 15.81 -14.03
CA GLY A 64 -14.03 15.45 -13.62
C GLY A 64 -14.10 14.14 -12.85
N VAL A 65 -12.95 13.61 -12.40
CA VAL A 65 -12.84 12.39 -11.59
C VAL A 65 -12.24 12.74 -10.22
N LEU A 66 -12.80 12.16 -9.17
CA LEU A 66 -12.23 12.19 -7.82
C LEU A 66 -11.24 11.05 -7.64
N LEU A 67 -10.06 11.37 -7.13
CA LEU A 67 -9.06 10.41 -6.71
C LEU A 67 -8.85 10.54 -5.20
N ALA A 68 -9.28 9.53 -4.45
CA ALA A 68 -9.13 9.49 -3.00
C ALA A 68 -7.86 8.74 -2.63
N VAL A 69 -6.96 9.38 -1.89
CA VAL A 69 -5.77 8.78 -1.30
C VAL A 69 -6.00 8.63 0.19
N LEU A 70 -6.08 7.38 0.65
CA LEU A 70 -6.23 7.00 2.05
C LEU A 70 -4.87 6.51 2.53
N ASP A 71 -4.12 7.36 3.26
CA ASP A 71 -2.70 7.12 3.55
C ASP A 71 -2.24 7.87 4.81
N SER A 72 -0.94 8.15 4.95
CA SER A 72 -0.32 8.89 6.05
C SER A 72 -0.61 10.40 6.06
N GLY A 73 -1.35 10.90 5.08
CA GLY A 73 -1.67 12.32 4.89
C GLY A 73 -1.11 12.89 3.60
N ILE A 74 -0.92 14.19 3.55
CA ILE A 74 -0.37 14.94 2.42
C ILE A 74 0.27 16.24 2.93
N THR A 75 1.34 16.68 2.27
CA THR A 75 1.81 18.07 2.38
C THR A 75 0.96 18.92 1.44
N TRP A 76 -0.18 19.36 1.95
CA TRP A 76 -1.30 19.89 1.20
C TRP A 76 -1.01 21.23 0.50
N ASP A 77 0.00 21.98 0.93
CA ASP A 77 0.38 23.28 0.39
C ASP A 77 1.46 23.22 -0.69
N LEU A 78 1.89 22.02 -1.11
CA LEU A 78 2.81 21.87 -2.23
C LEU A 78 2.18 22.33 -3.56
N GLU A 79 3.01 22.92 -4.41
CA GLU A 79 2.60 23.41 -5.72
C GLU A 79 2.07 22.30 -6.64
N VAL A 80 2.62 21.09 -6.55
CA VAL A 80 2.22 19.94 -7.36
C VAL A 80 0.75 19.52 -7.19
N PHE A 81 0.08 19.98 -6.12
CA PHE A 81 -1.33 19.73 -5.85
C PHE A 81 -2.25 20.92 -6.17
N ARG A 82 -1.72 21.93 -6.87
CA ARG A 82 -2.49 23.13 -7.25
C ARG A 82 -2.94 23.10 -8.70
N LYS A 83 -3.96 23.89 -8.98
CA LYS A 83 -4.42 24.23 -10.32
C LYS A 83 -3.49 25.31 -10.90
N ALA A 84 -3.60 25.59 -12.21
CA ALA A 84 -2.81 26.63 -12.87
C ALA A 84 -3.06 28.04 -12.31
N ASP A 85 -4.22 28.30 -11.70
CA ASP A 85 -4.56 29.55 -11.03
C ASP A 85 -4.01 29.66 -9.60
N GLY A 86 -3.26 28.66 -9.14
CA GLY A 86 -2.69 28.57 -7.79
C GLY A 86 -3.64 28.02 -6.72
N SER A 87 -4.93 27.81 -7.03
CA SER A 87 -5.89 27.18 -6.11
C SER A 87 -5.61 25.69 -5.95
N THR A 88 -6.06 25.09 -4.83
CA THR A 88 -5.87 23.67 -4.58
C THR A 88 -6.73 22.78 -5.48
N ARG A 89 -6.24 21.57 -5.79
CA ARG A 89 -7.05 20.48 -6.36
C ARG A 89 -7.64 19.55 -5.29
N ILE A 90 -7.29 19.77 -4.00
CA ILE A 90 -7.81 18.99 -2.88
C ILE A 90 -9.22 19.52 -2.54
N ARG A 91 -10.24 18.70 -2.83
CA ARG A 91 -11.63 19.01 -2.52
C ARG A 91 -11.93 18.90 -1.03
N TYR A 92 -11.35 17.86 -0.42
CA TYR A 92 -11.49 17.56 0.99
C TYR A 92 -10.21 16.95 1.54
N LEU A 93 -9.78 17.40 2.70
CA LEU A 93 -8.73 16.80 3.51
C LEU A 93 -9.33 16.41 4.87
N TRP A 94 -9.40 15.10 5.15
CA TRP A 94 -9.82 14.58 6.44
C TRP A 94 -8.64 14.00 7.19
N ASP A 95 -8.22 14.65 8.26
CA ASP A 95 -7.21 14.13 9.17
C ASP A 95 -7.90 13.44 10.36
N GLN A 96 -7.86 12.10 10.41
CA GLN A 96 -8.48 11.33 11.48
C GLN A 96 -7.73 11.47 12.81
N THR A 97 -6.48 11.94 12.78
CA THR A 97 -5.61 12.04 13.97
C THR A 97 -5.80 13.35 14.76
N ILE A 98 -6.42 14.36 14.17
CA ILE A 98 -6.61 15.67 14.77
C ILE A 98 -8.05 15.78 15.32
N PRO A 99 -8.25 15.85 16.65
CA PRO A 99 -9.56 16.19 17.21
C PRO A 99 -9.98 17.59 16.75
N TRP A 100 -11.23 17.74 16.35
CA TRP A 100 -11.74 19.01 15.82
C TRP A 100 -11.64 20.20 16.81
N ASP A 101 -11.74 19.92 18.11
CA ASP A 101 -11.65 20.91 19.19
C ASP A 101 -10.25 21.52 19.38
N GLN A 102 -9.21 20.95 18.73
CA GLN A 102 -7.82 21.45 18.78
C GLN A 102 -7.49 22.41 17.62
N THR A 103 -8.41 22.66 16.71
CA THR A 103 -8.19 23.54 15.54
C THR A 103 -8.34 25.03 15.86
N ILE A 104 -8.62 25.41 17.12
CA ILE A 104 -8.77 26.81 17.55
C ILE A 104 -7.41 27.38 17.95
N PRO A 105 -6.81 28.31 17.17
CA PRO A 105 -5.60 29.01 17.59
C PRO A 105 -5.86 29.80 18.88
N GLY A 106 -5.11 29.51 19.94
CA GLY A 106 -5.09 30.31 21.17
C GLY A 106 -5.83 29.79 22.39
N LYS A 107 -6.55 28.65 22.33
CA LYS A 107 -7.02 27.94 23.52
C LYS A 107 -6.15 26.69 23.75
N GLN A 108 -5.19 26.79 24.67
CA GLN A 108 -4.69 25.58 25.35
C GLN A 108 -5.93 24.92 25.97
N ALA A 109 -6.24 23.71 25.54
CA ALA A 109 -7.25 22.89 26.19
C ALA A 109 -6.78 22.62 27.63
N ALA A 110 -7.22 23.47 28.56
CA ALA A 110 -7.26 23.09 29.94
C ALA A 110 -8.16 21.87 30.00
N SER A 111 -7.56 20.71 30.26
CA SER A 111 -8.25 19.45 30.31
C SER A 111 -9.47 19.61 31.23
N ARG A 112 -10.69 19.54 30.67
CA ARG A 112 -11.94 19.56 31.45
C ARG A 112 -11.94 18.50 32.58
N GLU A 113 -11.17 17.46 32.47
CA GLU A 113 -10.97 16.45 33.53
C GLU A 113 -10.21 16.99 34.74
N GLN A 114 -9.31 17.98 34.60
CA GLN A 114 -8.61 18.56 35.75
C GLN A 114 -9.45 19.63 36.47
N GLU A 115 -10.39 20.26 35.81
CA GLU A 115 -11.30 21.24 36.44
C GLU A 115 -12.44 20.57 37.22
N THR A 116 -12.96 19.44 36.74
CA THR A 116 -13.98 18.65 37.45
C THR A 116 -13.44 18.00 38.72
N LEU A 117 -12.15 17.71 38.76
CA LEU A 117 -11.46 17.18 39.95
C LEU A 117 -11.08 18.26 40.99
N ARG A 118 -11.08 19.54 40.60
CA ARG A 118 -10.70 20.65 41.50
C ARG A 118 -11.88 21.33 42.20
N ASN A 119 -13.12 21.17 41.71
CA ASN A 119 -14.24 21.87 42.33
C ASN A 119 -15.59 21.12 42.16
N PRO A 120 -15.93 20.19 43.07
CA PRO A 120 -17.12 19.33 42.91
C PRO A 120 -18.46 20.02 43.31
N THR A 121 -18.49 21.31 43.56
CA THR A 121 -19.66 22.01 44.13
C THR A 121 -20.34 23.05 43.25
N LEU A 122 -20.10 23.10 41.94
CA LEU A 122 -20.82 24.01 41.04
C LEU A 122 -22.06 23.32 40.44
N PRO A 123 -23.26 23.95 40.54
CA PRO A 123 -24.50 23.36 39.99
C PRO A 123 -24.45 23.33 38.46
N GLN A 124 -24.81 22.20 37.86
CA GLN A 124 -24.77 21.90 36.44
C GLN A 124 -25.71 22.73 35.52
N ASN A 125 -26.44 23.70 36.04
CA ASN A 125 -27.50 24.37 35.30
C ASN A 125 -27.30 25.88 34.98
N GLN A 126 -26.05 26.39 35.02
CA GLN A 126 -25.76 27.78 34.67
C GLN A 126 -24.51 27.98 33.80
N ILE A 127 -24.29 27.12 32.84
CA ILE A 127 -23.35 27.44 31.76
C ILE A 127 -24.18 27.62 30.49
N ALA A 128 -24.53 28.90 30.22
CA ALA A 128 -24.95 29.28 28.87
C ALA A 128 -23.87 28.81 27.87
N PRO A 129 -24.23 28.28 26.68
CA PRO A 129 -23.24 28.01 25.66
C PRO A 129 -22.57 29.34 25.32
N GLU A 130 -21.31 29.51 25.77
CA GLU A 130 -20.45 30.55 25.18
C GLU A 130 -20.39 30.24 23.69
N GLU A 131 -20.82 31.20 22.87
CA GLU A 131 -20.57 31.19 21.43
C GLU A 131 -19.06 30.99 21.23
N THR A 132 -18.66 29.74 20.97
CA THR A 132 -17.30 29.41 20.56
C THR A 132 -17.14 30.10 19.23
N GLY A 133 -16.36 31.16 19.19
CA GLY A 133 -16.06 31.90 17.98
C GLY A 133 -15.57 30.91 16.93
N ASP A 134 -16.41 30.71 15.91
CA ASP A 134 -16.09 29.89 14.74
C ASP A 134 -14.84 30.46 14.10
N THR A 135 -13.70 29.74 14.20
CA THR A 135 -12.45 30.13 13.53
C THR A 135 -12.58 30.05 12.02
N GLY A 136 -13.65 29.43 11.52
CA GLY A 136 -13.91 29.23 10.11
C GLY A 136 -13.01 28.19 9.46
N TYR A 137 -12.30 27.34 10.24
CA TYR A 137 -11.43 26.28 9.73
C TYR A 137 -11.70 24.95 10.43
N GLY A 138 -11.96 23.93 9.60
CA GLY A 138 -12.12 22.55 10.02
C GLY A 138 -13.40 22.27 10.80
N ARG A 139 -13.88 21.05 10.67
CA ARG A 139 -15.04 20.51 11.40
C ARG A 139 -14.97 19.01 11.48
N THR A 140 -15.71 18.41 12.36
CA THR A 140 -15.93 16.96 12.34
C THR A 140 -16.74 16.59 11.09
N PRO A 141 -16.29 15.62 10.27
CA PRO A 141 -17.06 15.26 9.08
C PRO A 141 -18.41 14.63 9.45
N ASP A 142 -19.44 14.94 8.68
CA ASP A 142 -20.81 14.47 8.91
C ASP A 142 -20.89 12.94 9.02
N GLY A 143 -21.36 12.45 10.16
CA GLY A 143 -21.56 11.02 10.43
C GLY A 143 -20.29 10.24 10.81
N PHE A 144 -19.22 10.92 11.19
CA PHE A 144 -18.00 10.31 11.72
C PHE A 144 -17.63 10.98 13.07
N PRO A 145 -17.29 10.18 14.10
CA PRO A 145 -17.03 10.71 15.45
C PRO A 145 -15.58 11.16 15.68
N ILE A 146 -14.72 11.10 14.67
CA ILE A 146 -13.27 11.36 14.81
C ILE A 146 -12.75 12.29 13.72
N GLY A 147 -11.65 12.94 14.04
CA GLY A 147 -10.86 13.69 13.07
C GLY A 147 -11.43 15.05 12.71
N THR A 148 -10.67 15.79 11.93
CA THR A 148 -11.02 17.12 11.42
C THR A 148 -10.98 17.12 9.90
N GLU A 149 -12.05 17.61 9.28
CA GLU A 149 -12.20 17.81 7.83
C GLU A 149 -11.93 19.26 7.47
N TYR A 150 -11.19 19.47 6.39
CA TYR A 150 -10.96 20.75 5.74
C TYR A 150 -11.48 20.72 4.31
N THR A 151 -12.19 21.77 3.89
CA THR A 151 -12.75 21.92 2.54
C THR A 151 -11.76 22.61 1.59
N GLU A 152 -12.05 22.54 0.27
CA GLU A 152 -11.29 23.26 -0.75
C GLU A 152 -11.21 24.78 -0.44
N GLU A 153 -12.31 25.38 0.01
CA GLU A 153 -12.37 26.80 0.34
C GLU A 153 -11.47 27.14 1.53
N GLU A 154 -11.44 26.30 2.56
CA GLU A 154 -10.58 26.48 3.74
C GLU A 154 -9.11 26.31 3.37
N ILE A 155 -8.78 25.31 2.54
CA ILE A 155 -7.42 25.10 2.05
C ILE A 155 -6.97 26.31 1.20
N ASN A 156 -7.80 26.81 0.31
CA ASN A 156 -7.48 27.98 -0.51
C ASN A 156 -7.30 29.25 0.35
N ARG A 157 -8.11 29.45 1.40
CA ARG A 157 -7.89 30.56 2.36
C ARG A 157 -6.54 30.42 3.08
N ALA A 158 -6.20 29.21 3.52
CA ALA A 158 -4.92 28.95 4.17
C ALA A 158 -3.74 29.14 3.21
N LEU A 159 -3.85 28.76 1.94
CA LEU A 159 -2.82 29.00 0.92
C LEU A 159 -2.54 30.49 0.69
N ASN A 160 -3.55 31.34 0.87
CA ASN A 160 -3.44 32.81 0.73
C ASN A 160 -2.86 33.50 1.98
N SER A 161 -2.67 32.78 3.11
CA SER A 161 -2.00 33.30 4.31
C SER A 161 -0.48 33.14 4.21
N SER A 162 0.25 33.75 5.16
CA SER A 162 1.70 33.56 5.23
C SER A 162 2.07 32.08 5.49
N VAL A 163 3.25 31.67 5.06
CA VAL A 163 3.73 30.28 5.24
C VAL A 163 3.73 29.87 6.71
N LEU A 164 4.05 30.77 7.63
CA LEU A 164 4.04 30.51 9.07
C LEU A 164 2.64 30.27 9.64
N GLU A 165 1.63 30.95 9.08
CA GLU A 165 0.23 30.84 9.54
C GLU A 165 -0.49 29.63 8.98
N ARG A 166 -0.11 29.13 7.80
CA ARG A 166 -0.79 28.02 7.09
C ARG A 166 -1.02 26.80 7.98
N TYR A 167 0.03 26.35 8.65
CA TYR A 167 -0.05 25.17 9.52
C TYR A 167 -0.66 25.46 10.90
N GLY A 168 -0.86 26.73 11.24
CA GLY A 168 -1.71 27.13 12.35
C GLY A 168 -3.21 27.03 12.01
N LEU A 169 -3.56 27.26 10.74
CA LEU A 169 -4.94 27.17 10.23
C LEU A 169 -5.32 25.71 9.88
N ILE A 170 -4.41 24.99 9.19
CA ILE A 170 -4.59 23.58 8.83
C ILE A 170 -3.36 22.80 9.32
N PRO A 171 -3.40 22.25 10.56
CA PRO A 171 -2.25 21.60 11.17
C PRO A 171 -1.97 20.19 10.66
N SER A 172 -2.78 19.67 9.73
CA SER A 172 -2.57 18.36 9.13
C SER A 172 -1.23 18.30 8.39
N ARG A 173 -0.44 17.26 8.68
CA ARG A 173 0.89 17.05 8.10
C ARG A 173 1.08 15.59 7.74
N ASP A 174 1.81 15.34 6.68
CA ASP A 174 2.35 14.01 6.37
C ASP A 174 3.75 13.89 6.98
N LEU A 175 3.87 13.17 8.09
CA LEU A 175 5.14 13.03 8.81
C LEU A 175 6.07 12.00 8.15
N THR A 176 5.53 11.04 7.42
CA THR A 176 6.29 9.98 6.75
C THR A 176 6.66 10.34 5.32
N GLY A 177 5.90 11.24 4.69
CA GLY A 177 6.02 11.58 3.27
C GLY A 177 5.41 10.55 2.32
N HIS A 178 4.94 9.40 2.84
CA HIS A 178 4.43 8.31 2.01
C HIS A 178 3.17 8.72 1.26
N GLY A 179 2.16 9.28 1.92
CA GLY A 179 0.92 9.72 1.29
C GLY A 179 1.14 10.89 0.30
N THR A 180 2.10 11.78 0.59
CA THR A 180 2.51 12.86 -0.33
C THR A 180 3.09 12.30 -1.63
N ALA A 181 4.00 11.33 -1.53
CA ALA A 181 4.58 10.65 -2.68
C ALA A 181 3.50 9.91 -3.50
N VAL A 182 2.64 9.14 -2.82
CA VAL A 182 1.51 8.40 -3.44
C VAL A 182 0.56 9.35 -4.18
N ALA A 183 0.13 10.44 -3.53
CA ALA A 183 -0.74 11.44 -4.16
C ALA A 183 -0.05 12.13 -5.35
N GLY A 184 1.25 12.38 -5.24
CA GLY A 184 2.06 12.96 -6.32
C GLY A 184 2.13 12.07 -7.54
N ILE A 185 2.44 10.78 -7.37
CA ILE A 185 2.48 9.79 -8.46
C ILE A 185 1.10 9.64 -9.11
N ALA A 186 0.04 9.61 -8.31
CA ALA A 186 -1.32 9.49 -8.85
C ALA A 186 -1.76 10.73 -9.65
N ALA A 187 -1.50 11.94 -9.13
CA ALA A 187 -2.12 13.15 -9.66
C ALA A 187 -1.28 14.42 -9.52
N GLY A 188 0.01 14.35 -9.18
CA GLY A 188 0.87 15.52 -9.07
C GLY A 188 1.11 16.20 -10.43
N ARG A 189 1.41 17.50 -10.41
CA ARG A 189 1.87 18.26 -11.58
C ARG A 189 2.73 19.43 -11.14
N SER A 190 3.97 19.50 -11.61
CA SER A 190 4.80 20.69 -11.40
C SER A 190 4.39 21.84 -12.34
N ALA A 191 4.62 23.08 -11.92
CA ALA A 191 4.26 24.26 -12.70
C ALA A 191 5.06 24.36 -14.01
N ASP A 192 6.31 23.88 -14.01
CA ASP A 192 7.17 23.83 -15.20
C ASP A 192 6.79 22.69 -16.17
N GLY A 193 5.88 21.80 -15.76
CA GLY A 193 5.44 20.65 -16.55
C GLY A 193 6.47 19.54 -16.70
N LEU A 194 7.59 19.59 -15.96
CA LEU A 194 8.63 18.55 -16.01
C LEU A 194 8.22 17.30 -15.23
N TYR A 195 7.39 17.47 -14.20
CA TYR A 195 6.80 16.35 -13.46
C TYR A 195 5.30 16.29 -13.69
N THR A 196 4.81 15.11 -14.01
CA THR A 196 3.38 14.84 -14.21
C THR A 196 3.04 13.47 -13.64
N GLY A 197 2.11 13.41 -12.72
CA GLY A 197 1.50 12.16 -12.26
C GLY A 197 0.53 11.59 -13.30
N ALA A 198 0.02 10.40 -13.02
CA ALA A 198 -0.79 9.63 -13.97
C ALA A 198 -2.13 10.30 -14.36
N ALA A 199 -2.73 11.09 -13.46
CA ALA A 199 -4.00 11.81 -13.69
C ALA A 199 -3.93 13.26 -13.18
N PRO A 200 -3.16 14.14 -13.85
CA PRO A 200 -2.77 15.45 -13.32
C PRO A 200 -3.91 16.47 -13.17
N GLU A 201 -5.08 16.23 -13.74
CA GLU A 201 -6.27 17.09 -13.61
C GLU A 201 -7.36 16.44 -12.73
N ALA A 202 -7.10 15.29 -12.11
CA ALA A 202 -8.01 14.70 -11.14
C ALA A 202 -8.11 15.58 -9.90
N GLU A 203 -9.32 15.61 -9.31
CA GLU A 203 -9.58 16.29 -8.05
C GLU A 203 -9.32 15.33 -6.89
N LEU A 204 -8.75 15.83 -5.79
CA LEU A 204 -8.26 14.97 -4.72
C LEU A 204 -9.19 14.95 -3.51
N ILE A 205 -9.37 13.77 -2.93
CA ILE A 205 -9.85 13.57 -1.57
C ILE A 205 -8.71 12.93 -0.79
N ILE A 206 -8.27 13.56 0.28
CA ILE A 206 -7.20 13.04 1.12
C ILE A 206 -7.78 12.60 2.46
N VAL A 207 -7.48 11.37 2.86
CA VAL A 207 -7.79 10.86 4.19
C VAL A 207 -6.49 10.44 4.85
N LYS A 208 -6.06 11.21 5.83
CA LYS A 208 -5.00 10.80 6.72
C LYS A 208 -5.57 9.83 7.75
N LEU A 209 -5.14 8.59 7.66
CA LEU A 209 -5.61 7.50 8.50
C LEU A 209 -4.97 7.54 9.89
N GLY A 210 -5.72 7.17 10.92
CA GLY A 210 -5.23 7.05 12.28
C GLY A 210 -6.33 7.32 13.32
N LEU A 211 -5.92 7.41 14.57
CA LEU A 211 -6.78 7.76 15.70
C LEU A 211 -6.29 9.04 16.38
N PRO A 212 -7.19 9.83 16.94
CA PRO A 212 -6.81 11.01 17.69
C PRO A 212 -5.86 10.67 18.83
N ARG A 213 -4.70 11.33 18.88
CA ARG A 213 -3.68 11.22 19.93
C ARG A 213 -3.04 9.84 20.10
N GLU A 214 -3.25 8.91 19.20
CA GLU A 214 -2.58 7.62 19.19
C GLU A 214 -1.50 7.61 18.10
N GLU A 215 -0.30 7.17 18.46
CA GLU A 215 0.74 6.85 17.50
C GLU A 215 0.60 5.39 17.08
N GLY A 216 0.72 5.11 15.80
CA GLY A 216 0.65 3.75 15.28
C GLY A 216 0.07 3.63 13.88
N PHE A 217 0.01 2.41 13.41
CA PHE A 217 -0.58 2.09 12.12
C PHE A 217 -2.12 2.13 12.18
N PRO A 218 -2.80 2.55 11.11
CA PRO A 218 -4.25 2.56 11.06
C PRO A 218 -4.79 1.13 11.18
N ARG A 219 -5.93 1.01 11.86
CA ARG A 219 -6.68 -0.24 11.98
C ARG A 219 -7.69 -0.38 10.84
N THR A 220 -8.28 -1.54 10.71
CA THR A 220 -9.32 -1.81 9.71
C THR A 220 -10.50 -0.82 9.81
N THR A 221 -10.85 -0.38 11.01
CA THR A 221 -11.95 0.58 11.25
C THR A 221 -11.68 1.96 10.66
N GLU A 222 -10.46 2.46 10.74
CA GLU A 222 -10.07 3.76 10.17
C GLU A 222 -10.11 3.71 8.64
N ILE A 223 -9.70 2.58 8.06
CA ILE A 223 -9.79 2.34 6.60
C ILE A 223 -11.24 2.30 6.15
N MET A 224 -12.11 1.53 6.83
CA MET A 224 -13.53 1.43 6.50
C MET A 224 -14.23 2.80 6.60
N ARG A 225 -13.88 3.60 7.60
CA ARG A 225 -14.37 4.99 7.71
C ARG A 225 -13.90 5.83 6.54
N GLY A 226 -12.60 5.76 6.18
CA GLY A 226 -12.03 6.52 5.07
C GLY A 226 -12.69 6.20 3.74
N VAL A 227 -12.89 4.91 3.43
CA VAL A 227 -13.59 4.46 2.23
C VAL A 227 -15.05 4.95 2.22
N THR A 228 -15.77 4.79 3.34
CA THR A 228 -17.16 5.28 3.46
C THR A 228 -17.24 6.80 3.27
N TYR A 229 -16.29 7.54 3.84
CA TYR A 229 -16.21 8.98 3.68
C TYR A 229 -16.01 9.39 2.21
N ALA A 230 -15.03 8.78 1.52
CA ALA A 230 -14.76 9.07 0.11
C ALA A 230 -15.98 8.79 -0.78
N LEU A 231 -16.67 7.67 -0.56
CA LEU A 231 -17.92 7.32 -1.26
C LEU A 231 -19.04 8.34 -1.03
N ARG A 232 -19.24 8.79 0.23
CA ARG A 232 -20.25 9.81 0.54
C ARG A 232 -19.94 11.16 -0.13
N LYS A 233 -18.65 11.57 -0.15
CA LYS A 233 -18.23 12.80 -0.83
C LYS A 233 -18.41 12.71 -2.34
N ALA A 234 -18.00 11.61 -2.96
CA ALA A 234 -18.18 11.38 -4.39
C ALA A 234 -19.66 11.41 -4.81
N ARG A 235 -20.52 10.76 -4.02
CA ARG A 235 -21.97 10.81 -4.25
C ARG A 235 -22.54 12.23 -4.13
N ARG A 236 -22.10 12.99 -3.11
CA ARG A 236 -22.54 14.39 -2.92
C ARG A 236 -22.11 15.28 -4.08
N LEU A 237 -20.90 15.09 -4.60
CA LEU A 237 -20.37 15.82 -5.75
C LEU A 237 -20.87 15.29 -7.10
N ASN A 238 -21.57 14.15 -7.12
CA ASN A 238 -22.00 13.42 -8.32
C ASN A 238 -20.84 13.12 -9.29
N MET A 239 -19.67 12.78 -8.77
CA MET A 239 -18.46 12.51 -9.54
C MET A 239 -18.07 11.03 -9.44
N PRO A 240 -17.44 10.45 -10.49
CA PRO A 240 -16.81 9.15 -10.41
C PRO A 240 -15.62 9.18 -9.44
N LEU A 241 -15.35 8.05 -8.77
CA LEU A 241 -14.38 7.93 -7.69
C LEU A 241 -13.38 6.82 -7.96
N VAL A 242 -12.10 7.13 -7.80
CA VAL A 242 -11.03 6.14 -7.67
C VAL A 242 -10.47 6.23 -6.25
N ILE A 243 -10.33 5.11 -5.56
CA ILE A 243 -9.73 5.03 -4.22
C ILE A 243 -8.38 4.30 -4.34
N ASN A 244 -7.34 4.91 -3.84
CA ASN A 244 -6.00 4.36 -3.73
C ASN A 244 -5.71 3.92 -2.30
N LEU A 245 -5.34 2.65 -2.12
CA LEU A 245 -4.89 2.06 -0.86
C LEU A 245 -3.49 1.49 -1.06
N SER A 246 -2.47 2.24 -0.58
CA SER A 246 -1.06 1.90 -0.77
C SER A 246 -0.41 1.33 0.49
N PHE A 247 -1.16 0.52 1.25
CA PHE A 247 -0.67 -0.15 2.45
C PHE A 247 -1.41 -1.48 2.68
N GLY A 248 -0.84 -2.31 3.54
CA GLY A 248 -1.44 -3.59 3.89
C GLY A 248 -0.69 -4.22 5.06
N ASN A 249 -1.18 -5.36 5.52
CA ASN A 249 -0.54 -6.18 6.54
C ASN A 249 -0.64 -7.67 6.19
N SER A 250 0.08 -8.50 6.94
CA SER A 250 0.06 -9.96 6.76
C SER A 250 -0.98 -10.65 7.64
N TYR A 251 -1.89 -9.89 8.30
CA TYR A 251 -2.86 -10.45 9.23
C TYR A 251 -4.15 -10.86 8.54
N GLY A 252 -4.35 -12.17 8.39
CA GLY A 252 -5.56 -12.73 7.82
C GLY A 252 -5.33 -14.06 7.11
N SER A 253 -6.41 -14.66 6.63
CA SER A 253 -6.41 -15.95 5.90
C SER A 253 -5.86 -15.84 4.48
N HIS A 254 -5.65 -14.65 3.96
CA HIS A 254 -5.21 -14.35 2.60
C HIS A 254 -6.09 -14.95 1.49
N ASP A 255 -7.35 -15.23 1.79
CA ASP A 255 -8.34 -15.83 0.88
C ASP A 255 -9.45 -14.86 0.45
N GLY A 256 -9.34 -13.57 0.81
CA GLY A 256 -10.35 -12.54 0.49
C GLY A 256 -11.58 -12.57 1.42
N SER A 257 -11.58 -13.38 2.47
CA SER A 257 -12.75 -13.57 3.33
C SER A 257 -12.79 -12.67 4.56
N SER A 258 -11.75 -11.89 4.84
CA SER A 258 -11.76 -10.99 6.00
C SER A 258 -12.89 -9.95 5.92
N LEU A 259 -13.32 -9.44 7.07
CA LEU A 259 -14.40 -8.45 7.12
C LEU A 259 -14.07 -7.18 6.32
N LEU A 260 -12.82 -6.72 6.37
CA LEU A 260 -12.36 -5.57 5.58
C LEU A 260 -12.43 -5.85 4.08
N GLU A 261 -11.98 -7.02 3.64
CA GLU A 261 -11.98 -7.39 2.22
C GLU A 261 -13.38 -7.51 1.65
N ARG A 262 -14.30 -8.14 2.39
CA ARG A 262 -15.71 -8.19 2.02
C ARG A 262 -16.37 -6.81 1.99
N PHE A 263 -15.98 -5.93 2.91
CA PHE A 263 -16.44 -4.54 2.88
C PHE A 263 -15.93 -3.81 1.62
N LEU A 264 -14.67 -3.99 1.23
CA LEU A 264 -14.12 -3.39 0.01
C LEU A 264 -14.76 -3.98 -1.26
N ASP A 265 -15.05 -5.27 -1.27
CA ASP A 265 -15.78 -5.91 -2.37
C ASP A 265 -17.17 -5.30 -2.54
N ASN A 266 -17.92 -5.12 -1.45
CA ASN A 266 -19.22 -4.45 -1.48
C ASN A 266 -19.09 -2.97 -1.90
N ALA A 267 -18.05 -2.27 -1.45
CA ALA A 267 -17.78 -0.89 -1.86
C ALA A 267 -17.44 -0.78 -3.35
N SER A 268 -16.73 -1.77 -3.90
CA SER A 268 -16.38 -1.84 -5.33
C SER A 268 -17.59 -2.10 -6.24
N GLU A 269 -18.70 -2.65 -5.71
CA GLU A 269 -19.97 -2.82 -6.45
C GLU A 269 -20.76 -1.52 -6.58
N ILE A 270 -20.43 -0.51 -5.78
CA ILE A 270 -21.07 0.79 -5.90
C ILE A 270 -20.67 1.40 -7.25
N GLY A 271 -21.66 1.70 -8.08
CA GLY A 271 -21.45 2.23 -9.42
C GLY A 271 -20.55 3.47 -9.41
N ARG A 272 -19.77 3.66 -10.49
CA ARG A 272 -18.84 4.77 -10.69
C ARG A 272 -17.67 4.81 -9.69
N THR A 273 -17.32 3.65 -9.08
CA THR A 273 -16.26 3.51 -8.08
C THR A 273 -15.23 2.46 -8.50
N VAL A 274 -13.95 2.77 -8.33
CA VAL A 274 -12.81 1.85 -8.49
C VAL A 274 -11.97 1.89 -7.23
N ILE A 275 -11.49 0.73 -6.76
CA ILE A 275 -10.58 0.63 -5.63
C ILE A 275 -9.31 -0.08 -6.10
N CYS A 276 -8.15 0.58 -5.99
CA CYS A 276 -6.84 0.00 -6.30
C CYS A 276 -6.07 -0.24 -4.98
N VAL A 277 -5.46 -1.41 -4.87
CA VAL A 277 -4.74 -1.84 -3.65
C VAL A 277 -3.38 -2.40 -4.02
N GLY A 278 -2.33 -1.99 -3.31
CA GLY A 278 -0.99 -2.54 -3.48
C GLY A 278 -0.89 -3.99 -3.01
N SER A 279 -0.16 -4.83 -3.74
CA SER A 279 0.00 -6.26 -3.42
C SER A 279 0.84 -6.52 -2.16
N GLY A 280 1.52 -5.50 -1.63
CA GLY A 280 2.47 -5.63 -0.52
C GLY A 280 3.91 -5.90 -0.98
N ASN A 281 4.85 -5.79 -0.04
CA ASN A 281 6.28 -5.91 -0.31
C ASN A 281 6.91 -7.16 0.32
N GLU A 282 6.08 -8.19 0.55
CA GLU A 282 6.43 -9.38 1.33
C GLU A 282 6.93 -10.54 0.45
N GLY A 283 7.03 -10.38 -0.87
CA GLY A 283 7.41 -11.45 -1.81
C GLY A 283 8.76 -12.11 -1.52
N ALA A 284 9.73 -11.36 -0.98
CA ALA A 284 11.05 -11.86 -0.61
C ALA A 284 11.37 -11.74 0.90
N ALA A 285 10.40 -11.34 1.73
CA ALA A 285 10.61 -10.98 3.14
C ALA A 285 10.79 -12.17 4.09
N ARG A 286 10.69 -13.42 3.64
CA ARG A 286 10.73 -14.64 4.45
C ARG A 286 9.69 -14.70 5.58
N GLY A 287 8.63 -13.89 5.49
CA GLY A 287 7.56 -13.80 6.48
C GLY A 287 6.46 -14.85 6.32
N HIS A 288 6.52 -15.69 5.29
CA HIS A 288 5.48 -16.68 5.00
C HIS A 288 6.05 -18.09 4.82
N PHE A 289 5.35 -19.08 5.36
CA PHE A 289 5.60 -20.51 5.15
C PHE A 289 4.29 -21.22 4.82
N ALA A 290 4.25 -21.93 3.69
CA ALA A 290 3.14 -22.81 3.32
C ALA A 290 3.58 -24.26 3.40
N GLY A 291 2.76 -25.10 4.05
CA GLY A 291 3.05 -26.52 4.21
C GLY A 291 1.83 -27.42 4.12
N ASN A 292 2.12 -28.72 3.99
CA ASN A 292 1.13 -29.76 4.19
C ASN A 292 1.60 -30.67 5.34
N ILE A 293 0.74 -30.88 6.33
CA ILE A 293 1.08 -31.53 7.59
C ILE A 293 1.65 -32.96 7.40
N THR A 294 1.29 -33.63 6.31
CA THR A 294 1.80 -34.99 6.02
C THR A 294 3.22 -35.02 5.49
N ARG A 295 3.75 -33.88 5.02
CA ARG A 295 5.08 -33.77 4.41
C ARG A 295 5.98 -32.78 5.14
N ASP A 296 5.40 -31.69 5.60
CA ASP A 296 6.12 -30.49 6.08
C ASP A 296 5.79 -30.21 7.55
N GLY A 297 5.73 -31.25 8.39
CA GLY A 297 5.35 -31.16 9.80
C GLY A 297 6.37 -30.43 10.70
N ARG A 298 7.51 -29.96 10.16
CA ARG A 298 8.52 -29.20 10.90
C ARG A 298 8.83 -27.88 10.21
N VAL A 299 8.65 -26.79 10.94
CA VAL A 299 8.96 -25.43 10.49
C VAL A 299 10.03 -24.82 11.40
N GLU A 300 11.05 -24.23 10.81
CA GLU A 300 12.14 -23.55 11.50
C GLU A 300 12.00 -22.04 11.28
N LEU A 301 11.96 -21.30 12.38
CA LEU A 301 11.86 -19.86 12.44
C LEU A 301 13.13 -19.28 13.08
N ALA A 302 13.88 -18.49 12.34
CA ALA A 302 14.95 -17.69 12.91
C ALA A 302 14.34 -16.45 13.58
N VAL A 303 14.66 -16.22 14.85
CA VAL A 303 14.35 -15.02 15.59
C VAL A 303 15.64 -14.23 15.81
N GLY A 304 15.68 -13.01 15.31
CA GLY A 304 16.84 -12.12 15.42
C GLY A 304 17.07 -11.64 16.84
N ASN A 305 18.26 -11.04 17.06
CA ASN A 305 18.56 -10.37 18.32
C ASN A 305 17.69 -9.13 18.50
N TYR A 306 17.33 -8.83 19.75
CA TYR A 306 16.59 -7.61 20.13
C TYR A 306 15.15 -7.54 19.67
N GLU A 307 14.52 -8.66 19.30
CA GLU A 307 13.07 -8.70 19.10
C GLU A 307 12.34 -8.49 20.43
N ARG A 308 11.51 -7.48 20.49
CA ARG A 308 10.72 -7.15 21.69
C ARG A 308 9.46 -7.97 21.82
N ASN A 309 8.89 -8.32 20.70
CA ASN A 309 7.76 -9.23 20.56
C ASN A 309 7.78 -9.81 19.15
N LEU A 310 7.11 -10.92 18.96
CA LEU A 310 6.87 -11.50 17.65
C LEU A 310 5.55 -12.24 17.68
N ASN A 311 4.67 -11.92 16.74
CA ASN A 311 3.47 -12.72 16.59
C ASN A 311 3.54 -13.61 15.34
N ILE A 312 2.93 -14.77 15.43
CA ILE A 312 2.84 -15.76 14.37
C ILE A 312 1.38 -16.11 14.20
N GLN A 313 0.87 -16.00 12.98
CA GLN A 313 -0.45 -16.49 12.64
C GLN A 313 -0.33 -17.82 11.91
N LEU A 314 -0.91 -18.88 12.45
CA LEU A 314 -1.08 -20.16 11.79
C LEU A 314 -2.51 -20.27 11.31
N TRP A 315 -2.69 -20.43 10.02
CA TRP A 315 -3.97 -20.62 9.36
C TRP A 315 -4.10 -22.05 8.84
N LYS A 316 -5.22 -22.71 9.12
CA LYS A 316 -5.54 -24.06 8.65
C LYS A 316 -7.03 -24.22 8.41
N ASN A 317 -7.45 -25.31 7.75
CA ASN A 317 -8.87 -25.64 7.73
C ASN A 317 -9.34 -25.97 9.16
N TYR A 318 -10.53 -25.47 9.55
CA TYR A 318 -11.04 -25.70 10.90
C TYR A 318 -11.31 -27.18 11.18
N SER A 319 -11.60 -28.00 10.15
CA SER A 319 -11.81 -29.45 10.27
C SER A 319 -10.53 -30.24 10.53
N ASP A 320 -9.37 -29.67 10.23
CA ASP A 320 -8.07 -30.28 10.55
C ASP A 320 -7.78 -30.08 12.05
N VAL A 321 -7.33 -31.11 12.74
CA VAL A 321 -6.88 -31.05 14.13
C VAL A 321 -5.41 -31.37 14.18
N PHE A 322 -4.61 -30.44 14.71
CA PHE A 322 -3.16 -30.57 14.84
C PHE A 322 -2.77 -30.59 16.32
N ARG A 323 -1.73 -31.35 16.62
CA ARG A 323 -0.92 -31.17 17.83
C ARG A 323 0.26 -30.29 17.45
N ILE A 324 0.45 -29.22 18.21
CA ILE A 324 1.51 -28.25 17.96
C ILE A 324 2.52 -28.36 19.09
N ARG A 325 3.80 -28.59 18.73
CA ARG A 325 4.91 -28.57 19.67
C ARG A 325 5.84 -27.44 19.29
N LEU A 326 6.11 -26.58 20.26
CA LEU A 326 7.03 -25.44 20.14
C LEU A 326 8.31 -25.80 20.89
N GLN A 327 9.46 -25.61 20.23
CA GLN A 327 10.77 -25.79 20.84
C GLN A 327 11.55 -24.48 20.76
N ALA A 328 11.99 -23.99 21.91
CA ALA A 328 12.84 -22.81 22.05
C ALA A 328 14.28 -23.10 21.61
N PRO A 329 15.11 -22.07 21.32
CA PRO A 329 16.50 -22.24 20.89
C PRO A 329 17.39 -23.03 21.84
N GLY A 330 17.16 -22.94 23.17
CA GLY A 330 17.88 -23.71 24.19
C GLY A 330 17.38 -25.14 24.35
N GLY A 331 16.30 -25.54 23.65
CA GLY A 331 15.79 -26.91 23.62
C GLY A 331 14.57 -27.19 24.50
N GLU A 332 14.10 -26.21 25.25
CA GLU A 332 12.85 -26.34 26.02
C GLU A 332 11.65 -26.47 25.10
N GLU A 333 10.69 -27.38 25.44
CA GLU A 333 9.54 -27.69 24.59
C GLU A 333 8.21 -27.54 25.33
N ALA A 334 7.19 -27.09 24.63
CA ALA A 334 5.81 -27.11 25.07
C ALA A 334 4.87 -27.62 23.96
N GLU A 335 3.75 -28.20 24.37
CA GLU A 335 2.78 -28.80 23.44
C GLU A 335 1.38 -28.27 23.69
N LEU A 336 0.63 -28.06 22.61
CA LEU A 336 -0.81 -27.74 22.64
C LEU A 336 -1.58 -28.49 21.55
N SER A 337 -2.89 -28.65 21.74
CA SER A 337 -3.77 -29.28 20.76
C SER A 337 -4.78 -28.28 20.24
N THR A 338 -5.09 -28.34 18.95
CA THR A 338 -6.04 -27.46 18.27
C THR A 338 -7.48 -28.01 18.27
N ASN A 339 -7.77 -29.02 19.07
CA ASN A 339 -9.12 -29.60 19.17
C ASN A 339 -10.10 -28.80 20.03
N ILE A 340 -9.63 -27.74 20.69
CA ILE A 340 -10.44 -26.85 21.51
C ILE A 340 -10.66 -25.54 20.74
N GLN A 341 -11.93 -25.25 20.43
CA GLN A 341 -12.29 -23.98 19.79
C GLN A 341 -12.38 -22.87 20.86
N GLY A 342 -11.96 -21.64 20.50
CA GLY A 342 -11.98 -20.49 21.41
C GLY A 342 -11.05 -20.62 22.62
N GLY A 343 -10.08 -21.55 22.57
CA GLY A 343 -9.13 -21.80 23.65
C GLY A 343 -8.06 -20.72 23.77
N LYS A 344 -7.64 -20.46 25.01
CA LYS A 344 -6.50 -19.59 25.33
C LYS A 344 -5.50 -20.37 26.15
N TYR A 345 -4.23 -20.26 25.81
CA TYR A 345 -3.13 -20.90 26.52
C TYR A 345 -2.02 -19.88 26.78
N THR A 346 -1.30 -20.10 27.87
CA THR A 346 -0.04 -19.41 28.15
C THR A 346 1.05 -20.46 28.30
N LEU A 347 2.08 -20.36 27.49
CA LEU A 347 3.27 -21.21 27.56
C LEU A 347 4.44 -20.35 27.99
N GLU A 348 5.34 -20.90 28.77
CA GLU A 348 6.61 -20.27 29.10
C GLU A 348 7.72 -21.18 28.65
N LEU A 349 8.61 -20.68 27.80
CA LEU A 349 9.77 -21.38 27.25
C LEU A 349 10.97 -20.46 27.39
N GLU A 350 11.90 -20.83 28.24
CA GLU A 350 13.08 -20.02 28.57
C GLU A 350 12.67 -18.60 29.04
N GLN A 351 13.10 -17.55 28.31
CA GLN A 351 12.79 -16.16 28.63
C GLN A 351 11.59 -15.61 27.82
N THR A 352 10.88 -16.48 27.10
CA THR A 352 9.75 -16.10 26.24
C THR A 352 8.45 -16.67 26.75
N ARG A 353 7.48 -15.80 26.95
CA ARG A 353 6.08 -16.17 27.21
C ARG A 353 5.34 -16.14 25.89
N ILE A 354 4.56 -17.18 25.61
CA ILE A 354 3.77 -17.31 24.38
C ILE A 354 2.31 -17.36 24.77
N LEU A 355 1.58 -16.32 24.38
CA LEU A 355 0.12 -16.28 24.50
C LEU A 355 -0.47 -16.90 23.24
N VAL A 356 -1.26 -17.96 23.40
CA VAL A 356 -1.85 -18.67 22.27
C VAL A 356 -3.36 -18.48 22.29
N TYR A 357 -3.91 -18.08 21.14
CA TYR A 357 -5.34 -17.93 20.94
C TYR A 357 -5.78 -18.87 19.80
N LEU A 358 -6.70 -19.77 20.11
CA LEU A 358 -7.34 -20.62 19.09
C LEU A 358 -8.63 -19.95 18.65
N GLY A 359 -8.61 -19.37 17.44
CA GLY A 359 -9.77 -18.68 16.88
C GLY A 359 -10.93 -19.63 16.59
N GLU A 360 -12.14 -19.12 16.66
CA GLU A 360 -13.32 -19.82 16.17
C GLU A 360 -13.43 -19.64 14.65
N PRO A 361 -14.00 -20.62 13.92
CA PRO A 361 -14.28 -20.47 12.50
C PRO A 361 -15.23 -19.30 12.25
N LEU A 362 -14.94 -18.50 11.24
CA LEU A 362 -15.85 -17.44 10.83
C LEU A 362 -17.09 -18.02 10.14
N PRO A 363 -18.29 -17.39 10.26
CA PRO A 363 -19.52 -17.90 9.64
C PRO A 363 -19.44 -18.02 8.09
N TYR A 364 -18.46 -17.38 7.49
CA TYR A 364 -18.31 -17.27 6.04
C TYR A 364 -16.93 -17.74 5.54
N ALA A 365 -16.12 -18.38 6.38
CA ALA A 365 -14.80 -18.90 6.01
C ALA A 365 -14.55 -20.25 6.71
N VAL A 366 -13.85 -21.14 6.01
CA VAL A 366 -13.45 -22.45 6.56
C VAL A 366 -12.05 -22.41 7.19
N ALA A 367 -11.39 -21.28 7.15
CA ALA A 367 -10.08 -21.07 7.75
C ALA A 367 -10.22 -20.80 9.26
N GLN A 368 -9.36 -21.43 10.06
CA GLN A 368 -9.20 -21.19 11.48
C GLN A 368 -7.84 -20.57 11.74
N GLU A 369 -7.82 -19.49 12.49
CA GLU A 369 -6.61 -18.85 13.00
C GLU A 369 -6.14 -19.49 14.30
N ILE A 370 -4.82 -19.70 14.41
CA ILE A 370 -4.13 -19.93 15.66
C ILE A 370 -3.09 -18.83 15.78
N TYR A 371 -3.30 -17.93 16.73
CA TYR A 371 -2.46 -16.77 16.94
C TYR A 371 -1.53 -17.03 18.12
N LEU A 372 -0.22 -16.88 17.88
CA LEU A 372 0.83 -17.02 18.88
C LEU A 372 1.47 -15.64 19.07
N ASP A 373 1.40 -15.10 20.27
CA ASP A 373 2.02 -13.83 20.62
C ASP A 373 3.18 -14.08 21.58
N MET A 374 4.40 -13.93 21.06
CA MET A 374 5.65 -14.15 21.79
C MET A 374 6.09 -12.83 22.41
N ILE A 375 6.14 -12.79 23.73
CA ILE A 375 6.55 -11.62 24.52
C ILE A 375 7.65 -12.02 25.52
N PRO A 376 8.50 -11.11 26.00
CA PRO A 376 9.45 -11.42 27.04
C PRO A 376 8.73 -11.87 28.33
N ALA A 377 9.13 -13.00 28.90
CA ALA A 377 8.70 -13.39 30.25
C ALA A 377 9.46 -12.57 31.31
N GLU A 378 10.74 -12.31 31.02
CA GLU A 378 11.60 -11.45 31.80
C GLU A 378 12.46 -10.59 30.87
N GLY A 379 12.90 -9.41 31.33
CA GLY A 379 13.72 -8.51 30.54
C GLY A 379 12.96 -7.77 29.43
N SER A 380 13.64 -7.46 28.32
CA SER A 380 13.13 -6.58 27.24
C SER A 380 12.96 -7.28 25.89
N TYR A 381 13.47 -8.50 25.74
CA TYR A 381 13.55 -9.20 24.46
C TYR A 381 13.17 -10.68 24.60
N ILE A 382 12.58 -11.23 23.55
CA ILE A 382 12.32 -12.67 23.43
C ILE A 382 13.61 -13.43 23.09
N ASN A 383 13.62 -14.76 23.27
CA ASN A 383 14.78 -15.58 22.95
C ASN A 383 15.12 -15.53 21.45
N ALA A 384 16.33 -15.06 21.15
CA ALA A 384 16.88 -15.11 19.80
C ALA A 384 17.41 -16.51 19.48
N GLY A 385 17.39 -16.89 18.20
CA GLY A 385 17.88 -18.17 17.70
C GLY A 385 16.83 -18.91 16.87
N ILE A 386 17.03 -20.24 16.72
CA ILE A 386 16.15 -21.07 15.89
C ILE A 386 15.04 -21.68 16.76
N TRP A 387 13.83 -21.20 16.54
CA TRP A 387 12.63 -21.83 17.06
C TRP A 387 12.15 -22.92 16.11
N THR A 388 11.68 -24.03 16.66
CA THR A 388 11.08 -25.12 15.86
C THR A 388 9.60 -25.26 16.20
N ILE A 389 8.77 -25.19 15.18
CA ILE A 389 7.33 -25.46 15.26
C ILE A 389 7.10 -26.83 14.62
N ARG A 390 6.65 -27.81 15.41
CA ARG A 390 6.28 -29.14 14.92
C ARG A 390 4.78 -29.28 14.92
N LEU A 391 4.24 -29.66 13.77
CA LEU A 391 2.83 -29.91 13.56
C LEU A 391 2.62 -31.42 13.34
N GLU A 392 1.83 -32.05 14.19
CA GLU A 392 1.50 -33.46 14.09
C GLU A 392 0.00 -33.63 13.80
N PRO A 393 -0.38 -34.43 12.77
CA PRO A 393 -1.78 -34.62 12.44
C PRO A 393 -2.50 -35.47 13.49
N VAL A 394 -3.67 -35.01 13.94
CA VAL A 394 -4.62 -35.79 14.74
C VAL A 394 -5.83 -36.15 13.89
N VAL A 395 -6.41 -35.17 13.21
CA VAL A 395 -7.45 -35.34 12.18
C VAL A 395 -7.04 -34.54 10.96
N THR A 396 -7.01 -35.14 9.79
CA THR A 396 -6.60 -34.49 8.55
C THR A 396 -7.73 -34.58 7.52
N VAL A 397 -8.22 -33.42 7.07
CA VAL A 397 -9.18 -33.28 5.98
C VAL A 397 -8.46 -32.71 4.75
N THR A 398 -7.77 -31.58 4.90
CA THR A 398 -6.95 -30.96 3.85
C THR A 398 -5.47 -31.07 4.14
N GLY A 399 -5.09 -30.94 5.39
CA GLY A 399 -3.71 -30.96 5.88
C GLY A 399 -2.88 -29.75 5.48
N GLN A 400 -3.45 -28.78 4.77
CA GLN A 400 -2.75 -27.56 4.37
C GLN A 400 -2.75 -26.55 5.52
N TYR A 401 -1.64 -25.81 5.65
CA TYR A 401 -1.51 -24.73 6.61
C TYR A 401 -0.57 -23.65 6.09
N TYR A 402 -0.76 -22.45 6.62
CA TYR A 402 0.04 -21.27 6.34
C TYR A 402 0.48 -20.62 7.66
N LEU A 403 1.73 -20.16 7.68
CA LEU A 403 2.28 -19.38 8.78
C LEU A 403 2.68 -18.01 8.27
N TYR A 404 2.27 -16.96 8.97
CA TYR A 404 2.60 -15.58 8.66
C TYR A 404 3.26 -14.90 9.84
N LEU A 405 4.28 -14.09 9.56
CA LEU A 405 4.88 -13.12 10.46
C LEU A 405 4.34 -11.72 10.14
N PRO A 406 4.52 -10.73 11.04
CA PRO A 406 4.22 -9.34 10.73
C PRO A 406 4.93 -8.88 9.45
N ALA A 407 4.35 -7.91 8.75
CA ALA A 407 4.98 -7.29 7.59
C ALA A 407 6.36 -6.71 7.96
N GLY A 408 7.29 -6.72 7.01
CA GLY A 408 8.73 -6.49 7.20
C GLY A 408 9.15 -5.26 8.01
N SER A 409 8.31 -4.21 8.07
CA SER A 409 8.56 -3.05 8.93
C SER A 409 8.34 -3.31 10.43
N GLY A 410 7.72 -4.42 10.79
CA GLY A 410 7.39 -4.80 12.18
C GLY A 410 8.36 -5.77 12.84
N ILE A 411 9.31 -6.34 12.10
CA ILE A 411 10.28 -7.33 12.58
C ILE A 411 11.70 -7.02 12.09
N GLY A 412 12.71 -7.53 12.79
CA GLY A 412 14.10 -7.36 12.41
C GLY A 412 14.46 -8.15 11.13
N GLU A 413 15.41 -7.66 10.34
CA GLU A 413 15.83 -8.25 9.06
C GLU A 413 16.34 -9.70 9.20
N SER A 414 16.84 -10.10 10.37
CA SER A 414 17.31 -11.45 10.65
C SER A 414 16.21 -12.43 11.06
N THR A 415 14.98 -11.92 11.31
CA THR A 415 13.81 -12.73 11.67
C THR A 415 13.10 -13.23 10.41
N GLY A 416 12.74 -14.53 10.37
CA GLY A 416 12.05 -15.12 9.22
C GLY A 416 12.13 -16.63 9.16
N PHE A 417 11.27 -17.24 8.35
CA PHE A 417 11.29 -18.68 8.14
C PHE A 417 12.50 -19.14 7.32
N TYR A 418 13.12 -20.25 7.72
CA TYR A 418 14.29 -20.81 7.05
C TYR A 418 13.98 -21.27 5.62
N ARG A 419 12.82 -21.87 5.42
CA ARG A 419 12.31 -22.30 4.11
C ARG A 419 11.02 -21.53 3.79
N ALA A 420 11.17 -20.21 3.68
CA ALA A 420 10.05 -19.33 3.36
C ALA A 420 9.44 -19.66 1.99
N THR A 421 8.14 -19.48 1.89
CA THR A 421 7.37 -19.66 0.66
C THR A 421 7.03 -18.29 0.09
N PRO A 422 7.49 -17.95 -1.13
CA PRO A 422 7.22 -16.63 -1.72
C PRO A 422 5.80 -16.46 -2.26
N GLN A 423 5.07 -17.54 -2.53
CA GLN A 423 3.66 -17.51 -2.92
C GLN A 423 2.77 -17.18 -1.74
N VAL A 424 1.58 -16.66 -2.00
CA VAL A 424 0.56 -16.26 -1.00
C VAL A 424 1.10 -15.20 -0.02
N THR A 425 1.87 -14.25 -0.55
CA THR A 425 2.44 -13.12 0.20
C THR A 425 1.74 -11.78 -0.12
N LEU A 426 0.60 -11.83 -0.81
CA LEU A 426 -0.27 -10.65 -0.97
C LEU A 426 -0.72 -10.17 0.40
N THR A 427 -0.52 -8.91 0.71
CA THR A 427 -0.98 -8.34 1.98
C THR A 427 -2.49 -8.07 1.97
N ILE A 428 -3.13 -8.15 3.13
CA ILE A 428 -4.52 -7.74 3.32
C ILE A 428 -4.58 -6.20 3.27
N PRO A 429 -5.47 -5.57 2.46
CA PRO A 429 -6.65 -6.18 1.82
C PRO A 429 -6.49 -6.45 0.31
N SER A 430 -5.31 -6.66 -0.22
CA SER A 430 -5.11 -6.87 -1.66
C SER A 430 -5.69 -8.19 -2.18
N THR A 431 -5.99 -9.14 -1.29
CA THR A 431 -6.66 -10.40 -1.62
C THR A 431 -8.17 -10.28 -1.80
N ALA A 432 -8.78 -9.11 -1.53
CA ALA A 432 -10.18 -8.83 -1.85
C ALA A 432 -10.48 -9.08 -3.33
N ALA A 433 -11.63 -9.70 -3.63
CA ALA A 433 -11.93 -10.24 -4.95
C ALA A 433 -12.14 -9.15 -6.02
N LYS A 434 -12.82 -8.04 -5.65
CA LYS A 434 -13.31 -7.03 -6.60
C LYS A 434 -12.40 -5.82 -6.75
N VAL A 435 -11.49 -5.59 -5.83
CA VAL A 435 -10.48 -4.53 -5.94
C VAL A 435 -9.47 -4.86 -7.05
N ILE A 436 -8.81 -3.84 -7.59
CA ILE A 436 -7.69 -3.99 -8.51
C ILE A 436 -6.41 -4.12 -7.69
N THR A 437 -5.82 -5.31 -7.66
CA THR A 437 -4.58 -5.59 -6.94
C THR A 437 -3.39 -5.36 -7.83
N VAL A 438 -2.49 -4.50 -7.37
CA VAL A 438 -1.35 -3.99 -8.16
C VAL A 438 -0.04 -4.49 -7.58
N GLY A 439 0.69 -5.28 -8.36
CA GLY A 439 2.07 -5.64 -8.09
C GLY A 439 3.06 -4.64 -8.69
N ALA A 440 4.33 -4.85 -8.42
CA ALA A 440 5.42 -3.99 -8.89
C ALA A 440 6.36 -4.71 -9.86
N TYR A 441 6.88 -3.96 -10.84
CA TYR A 441 7.98 -4.38 -11.69
C TYR A 441 9.03 -3.28 -11.83
N ASP A 442 10.26 -3.67 -12.17
CA ASP A 442 11.33 -2.74 -12.50
C ASP A 442 11.22 -2.36 -13.98
N GLN A 443 10.89 -1.10 -14.24
CA GLN A 443 10.69 -0.56 -15.58
C GLN A 443 11.99 -0.44 -16.40
N VAL A 444 13.16 -0.37 -15.74
CA VAL A 444 14.46 -0.26 -16.42
C VAL A 444 14.84 -1.59 -17.05
N TYR A 445 14.69 -2.68 -16.27
CA TYR A 445 15.04 -4.03 -16.71
C TYR A 445 13.86 -4.78 -17.33
N ASP A 446 12.65 -4.24 -17.22
CA ASP A 446 11.38 -4.87 -17.63
C ASP A 446 11.17 -6.23 -16.95
N THR A 447 11.47 -6.32 -15.63
CA THR A 447 11.43 -7.55 -14.85
C THR A 447 10.57 -7.39 -13.60
N TYR A 448 9.97 -8.49 -13.15
CA TYR A 448 9.26 -8.55 -11.88
C TYR A 448 10.16 -8.06 -10.72
N ALA A 449 9.59 -7.29 -9.80
CA ALA A 449 10.27 -6.82 -8.60
C ALA A 449 10.12 -7.86 -7.48
N ASP A 450 11.21 -8.46 -7.03
CA ASP A 450 11.20 -9.62 -6.12
C ASP A 450 10.46 -9.38 -4.80
N PHE A 451 10.44 -8.15 -4.31
CA PHE A 451 9.68 -7.78 -3.12
C PHE A 451 8.16 -7.80 -3.32
N SER A 452 7.67 -7.66 -4.56
CA SER A 452 6.23 -7.58 -4.84
C SER A 452 5.49 -8.81 -4.34
N GLY A 453 4.39 -8.60 -3.61
CA GLY A 453 3.57 -9.68 -3.08
C GLY A 453 3.05 -10.60 -4.19
N ARG A 454 3.07 -11.91 -3.94
CA ARG A 454 2.66 -12.96 -4.88
C ARG A 454 1.35 -13.59 -4.46
N GLY A 455 0.55 -13.93 -5.45
CA GLY A 455 -0.70 -14.65 -5.27
C GLY A 455 -0.51 -16.17 -5.14
N TYR A 456 -1.49 -16.89 -5.61
CA TYR A 456 -1.52 -18.34 -5.57
C TYR A 456 -0.93 -18.90 -6.87
N ALA A 457 0.02 -19.82 -6.75
CA ALA A 457 0.57 -20.56 -7.90
C ALA A 457 -0.45 -21.56 -8.49
N ASP A 458 -1.42 -21.98 -7.68
CA ASP A 458 -2.47 -22.94 -8.05
C ASP A 458 -3.75 -22.59 -7.29
N SER A 459 -4.81 -22.30 -8.02
CA SER A 459 -6.13 -21.95 -7.45
C SER A 459 -6.75 -23.06 -6.59
N THR A 460 -6.20 -24.27 -6.63
CA THR A 460 -6.66 -25.42 -5.84
C THR A 460 -6.05 -25.51 -4.44
N ARG A 461 -5.06 -24.65 -4.12
CA ARG A 461 -4.24 -24.75 -2.88
C ARG A 461 -4.65 -23.79 -1.77
N THR A 462 -5.82 -23.20 -1.82
CA THR A 462 -6.27 -22.30 -0.77
C THR A 462 -7.02 -23.04 0.33
N ILE A 463 -6.81 -22.65 1.59
CA ILE A 463 -7.59 -23.16 2.73
C ILE A 463 -9.06 -22.72 2.61
N GLY A 464 -9.31 -21.56 1.98
CA GLY A 464 -10.64 -20.98 1.78
C GLY A 464 -11.20 -21.21 0.37
N VAL A 465 -12.51 -21.32 0.27
CA VAL A 465 -13.24 -21.51 -1.00
C VAL A 465 -13.27 -20.22 -1.85
N ALA A 466 -13.08 -19.06 -1.24
CA ALA A 466 -13.26 -17.76 -1.89
C ALA A 466 -12.23 -17.45 -2.99
N ALA A 467 -11.04 -18.03 -2.93
CA ALA A 467 -9.97 -17.77 -3.89
C ALA A 467 -9.97 -18.72 -5.11
N ALA A 468 -10.88 -19.69 -5.16
CA ALA A 468 -10.99 -20.60 -6.30
C ALA A 468 -11.33 -19.81 -7.58
N GLY A 469 -10.38 -19.72 -8.51
CA GLY A 469 -10.56 -19.05 -9.80
C GLY A 469 -10.18 -17.57 -9.84
N LEU A 470 -9.66 -16.98 -8.74
CA LEU A 470 -9.18 -15.60 -8.73
C LEU A 470 -7.65 -15.56 -8.86
N THR A 471 -7.17 -15.09 -10.00
CA THR A 471 -5.75 -14.77 -10.16
C THR A 471 -5.45 -13.39 -9.56
N LYS A 472 -4.48 -13.32 -8.68
CA LYS A 472 -3.93 -12.11 -8.08
C LYS A 472 -2.39 -12.15 -8.09
N PRO A 473 -1.71 -11.00 -8.22
CA PRO A 473 -2.27 -9.67 -8.46
C PRO A 473 -3.05 -9.61 -9.78
N ASP A 474 -3.82 -8.54 -10.02
CA ASP A 474 -4.53 -8.37 -11.29
C ASP A 474 -3.54 -8.01 -12.42
N LEU A 475 -2.59 -7.15 -12.11
CA LEU A 475 -1.54 -6.68 -13.02
C LEU A 475 -0.39 -6.04 -12.23
N VAL A 476 0.68 -5.68 -12.92
CA VAL A 476 1.81 -4.94 -12.35
C VAL A 476 1.98 -3.57 -13.01
N ALA A 477 2.52 -2.62 -12.24
CA ALA A 477 2.95 -1.31 -12.75
C ALA A 477 4.37 -1.00 -12.28
N PRO A 478 5.05 0.01 -12.85
CA PRO A 478 6.36 0.43 -12.39
C PRO A 478 6.37 0.72 -10.89
N GLY A 479 7.29 0.12 -10.14
CA GLY A 479 7.35 0.26 -8.68
C GLY A 479 8.77 0.36 -8.12
N VAL A 480 9.77 0.55 -8.99
CA VAL A 480 11.19 0.65 -8.60
C VAL A 480 11.76 1.99 -9.04
N ASN A 481 12.33 2.75 -8.10
CA ASN A 481 12.93 4.07 -8.35
C ASN A 481 11.99 5.07 -9.06
N ILE A 482 10.73 5.10 -8.63
CA ILE A 482 9.72 6.02 -9.16
C ILE A 482 9.96 7.42 -8.59
N GLN A 483 10.05 8.43 -9.45
CA GLN A 483 10.18 9.82 -9.00
C GLN A 483 8.87 10.28 -8.35
N ALA A 484 8.95 10.81 -7.14
CA ALA A 484 7.80 11.28 -6.39
C ALA A 484 8.13 12.55 -5.61
N PRO A 485 7.17 13.45 -5.38
CA PRO A 485 7.39 14.61 -4.54
C PRO A 485 7.59 14.17 -3.07
N ASP A 486 8.56 14.76 -2.41
CA ASP A 486 8.74 14.66 -0.97
C ASP A 486 7.97 15.75 -0.21
N VAL A 487 8.04 15.73 1.12
CA VAL A 487 7.36 16.70 1.99
C VAL A 487 7.91 18.13 1.87
N TYR A 488 9.04 18.32 1.23
CA TYR A 488 9.69 19.62 1.01
C TYR A 488 9.46 20.17 -0.40
N GLY A 489 8.77 19.43 -1.26
CA GLY A 489 8.51 19.79 -2.66
C GLY A 489 9.64 19.46 -3.61
N SER A 490 10.67 18.72 -3.18
CA SER A 490 11.68 18.10 -4.02
C SER A 490 11.17 16.77 -4.59
N PHE A 491 11.87 16.21 -5.57
CA PHE A 491 11.54 14.91 -6.15
C PHE A 491 12.60 13.89 -5.78
N THR A 492 12.19 12.76 -5.24
CA THR A 492 13.07 11.68 -4.78
C THR A 492 12.62 10.34 -5.37
N PRO A 493 13.56 9.40 -5.64
CA PRO A 493 13.19 8.06 -6.09
C PRO A 493 12.64 7.24 -4.92
N VAL A 494 11.49 6.58 -5.14
CA VAL A 494 10.83 5.70 -4.17
C VAL A 494 10.60 4.32 -4.78
N THR A 495 10.57 3.28 -3.93
CA THR A 495 10.41 1.88 -4.36
C THR A 495 9.40 1.15 -3.50
N GLY A 496 8.48 0.41 -4.12
CA GLY A 496 7.44 -0.38 -3.45
C GLY A 496 6.18 -0.52 -4.31
N THR A 497 5.36 -1.50 -3.99
CA THR A 497 4.02 -1.64 -4.59
C THR A 497 3.11 -0.47 -4.22
N SER A 498 3.40 0.21 -3.10
CA SER A 498 2.76 1.47 -2.71
C SER A 498 2.87 2.56 -3.77
N PHE A 499 3.91 2.52 -4.61
CA PHE A 499 4.17 3.51 -5.66
C PHE A 499 3.74 3.02 -7.06
N ALA A 500 3.61 1.71 -7.24
CA ALA A 500 2.97 1.12 -8.43
C ALA A 500 1.44 1.35 -8.43
N THR A 501 0.82 1.25 -7.26
CA THR A 501 -0.64 1.39 -7.09
C THR A 501 -1.18 2.75 -7.55
N PRO A 502 -0.60 3.90 -7.20
CA PRO A 502 -1.09 5.20 -7.65
C PRO A 502 -0.97 5.42 -9.17
N ILE A 503 -0.06 4.75 -9.86
CA ILE A 503 -0.01 4.75 -11.33
C ILE A 503 -1.28 4.10 -11.89
N VAL A 504 -1.69 2.96 -11.35
CA VAL A 504 -2.92 2.26 -11.75
C VAL A 504 -4.17 3.04 -11.34
N SER A 505 -4.15 3.69 -10.16
CA SER A 505 -5.24 4.55 -9.71
C SER A 505 -5.44 5.75 -10.64
N GLY A 506 -4.36 6.38 -11.08
CA GLY A 506 -4.42 7.44 -12.08
C GLY A 506 -4.91 6.93 -13.44
N ALA A 507 -4.43 5.77 -13.89
CA ALA A 507 -4.95 5.12 -15.10
C ALA A 507 -6.45 4.84 -15.01
N ALA A 508 -6.93 4.39 -13.84
CA ALA A 508 -8.36 4.19 -13.59
C ALA A 508 -9.13 5.52 -13.68
N ALA A 509 -8.54 6.62 -13.20
CA ALA A 509 -9.15 7.95 -13.35
C ALA A 509 -9.26 8.37 -14.83
N LEU A 510 -8.27 8.03 -15.68
CA LEU A 510 -8.36 8.28 -17.12
C LEU A 510 -9.48 7.46 -17.77
N LEU A 511 -9.65 6.17 -17.39
CA LEU A 511 -10.75 5.35 -17.89
C LEU A 511 -12.11 5.88 -17.41
N MET A 512 -12.20 6.33 -16.16
CA MET A 512 -13.43 6.94 -15.62
C MET A 512 -13.76 8.27 -16.32
N GLU A 513 -12.73 9.09 -16.65
CA GLU A 513 -12.93 10.27 -17.50
C GLU A 513 -13.50 9.86 -18.87
N TRP A 514 -12.83 8.92 -19.55
CA TRP A 514 -13.26 8.44 -20.86
C TRP A 514 -14.70 7.89 -20.84
N GLY A 515 -14.97 6.99 -19.89
CA GLY A 515 -16.25 6.30 -19.83
C GLY A 515 -17.38 7.19 -19.33
N ILE A 516 -17.26 7.71 -18.11
CA ILE A 516 -18.36 8.38 -17.42
C ILE A 516 -18.43 9.88 -17.78
N VAL A 517 -17.32 10.60 -17.66
CA VAL A 517 -17.32 12.05 -17.86
C VAL A 517 -17.57 12.40 -19.32
N ARG A 518 -16.97 11.64 -20.25
CA ARG A 518 -17.15 11.85 -21.70
C ARG A 518 -18.31 11.03 -22.30
N GLY A 519 -18.97 10.18 -21.49
CA GLY A 519 -20.20 9.49 -21.88
C GLY A 519 -20.00 8.25 -22.76
N ASN A 520 -18.78 7.74 -22.96
CA ASN A 520 -18.54 6.54 -23.77
C ASN A 520 -19.03 5.26 -23.06
N ASP A 521 -18.99 5.24 -21.73
CA ASP A 521 -19.50 4.15 -20.89
C ASP A 521 -20.01 4.70 -19.54
N PRO A 522 -21.25 5.24 -19.49
CA PRO A 522 -21.80 5.86 -18.28
C PRO A 522 -21.97 4.91 -17.09
N PHE A 523 -21.96 3.60 -17.33
CA PHE A 523 -22.13 2.54 -16.34
C PHE A 523 -20.81 1.88 -15.94
N LEU A 524 -19.67 2.57 -16.15
CA LEU A 524 -18.37 2.07 -15.80
C LEU A 524 -18.21 1.97 -14.27
N TYR A 525 -17.65 0.87 -13.80
CA TYR A 525 -17.39 0.58 -12.38
C TYR A 525 -16.15 -0.31 -12.22
N GLY A 526 -15.76 -0.62 -10.97
CA GLY A 526 -14.47 -1.23 -10.64
C GLY A 526 -14.13 -2.50 -11.40
N GLU A 527 -15.02 -3.50 -11.42
CA GLU A 527 -14.76 -4.77 -12.11
C GLU A 527 -14.65 -4.61 -13.64
N LYS A 528 -15.38 -3.64 -14.20
CA LYS A 528 -15.31 -3.36 -15.64
C LYS A 528 -13.99 -2.66 -16.00
N VAL A 529 -13.53 -1.70 -15.20
CA VAL A 529 -12.20 -1.09 -15.33
C VAL A 529 -11.12 -2.16 -15.20
N LYS A 530 -11.23 -3.03 -14.20
CA LYS A 530 -10.34 -4.17 -14.00
C LYS A 530 -10.29 -5.09 -15.24
N ALA A 531 -11.45 -5.38 -15.85
CA ALA A 531 -11.50 -6.18 -17.07
C ALA A 531 -10.79 -5.49 -18.25
N TYR A 532 -10.96 -4.18 -18.39
CA TYR A 532 -10.24 -3.41 -19.41
C TYR A 532 -8.73 -3.43 -19.19
N PHE A 533 -8.26 -3.24 -17.95
CA PHE A 533 -6.84 -3.33 -17.64
C PHE A 533 -6.25 -4.71 -17.91
N ARG A 534 -6.96 -5.78 -17.53
CA ARG A 534 -6.54 -7.16 -17.80
C ARG A 534 -6.45 -7.43 -19.30
N LYS A 535 -7.40 -6.92 -20.09
CA LYS A 535 -7.42 -7.06 -21.55
C LYS A 535 -6.26 -6.32 -22.21
N GLY A 536 -5.95 -5.10 -21.73
CA GLY A 536 -4.89 -4.26 -22.27
C GLY A 536 -3.50 -4.51 -21.68
N ALA A 537 -3.37 -5.46 -20.74
CA ALA A 537 -2.10 -5.76 -20.12
C ALA A 537 -1.11 -6.36 -21.12
N ARG A 538 0.16 -5.95 -21.02
CA ARG A 538 1.24 -6.40 -21.89
C ARG A 538 2.17 -7.40 -21.20
N PRO A 539 2.79 -8.31 -21.95
CA PRO A 539 3.78 -9.21 -21.40
C PRO A 539 4.93 -8.48 -20.71
N LEU A 540 5.47 -9.07 -19.63
CA LEU A 540 6.66 -8.65 -18.92
C LEU A 540 7.82 -9.59 -19.28
N ARG A 541 9.02 -9.04 -19.41
CA ARG A 541 10.21 -9.83 -19.72
C ARG A 541 10.45 -10.91 -18.66
N GLY A 542 10.71 -12.13 -19.11
CA GLY A 542 10.97 -13.28 -18.25
C GLY A 542 9.73 -14.05 -17.80
N GLU A 543 8.51 -13.52 -18.08
CA GLU A 543 7.25 -14.22 -17.84
C GLU A 543 6.74 -14.86 -19.13
N THR A 544 6.35 -16.12 -19.08
CA THR A 544 5.90 -16.90 -20.26
C THR A 544 4.45 -17.33 -20.21
N GLU A 545 3.85 -17.30 -19.01
CA GLU A 545 2.47 -17.71 -18.78
C GLU A 545 1.66 -16.58 -18.15
N TYR A 546 0.45 -16.39 -18.64
CA TYR A 546 -0.48 -15.37 -18.15
C TYR A 546 -1.89 -15.95 -18.08
N PRO A 547 -2.68 -15.64 -17.03
CA PRO A 547 -2.23 -14.94 -15.83
C PRO A 547 -1.39 -15.84 -14.90
N ASN A 548 -0.53 -15.24 -14.07
CA ASN A 548 0.28 -15.95 -13.08
C ASN A 548 0.29 -15.25 -11.70
N ASP A 549 0.90 -15.90 -10.71
CA ASP A 549 0.93 -15.46 -9.30
C ASP A 549 1.84 -14.25 -9.02
N ARG A 550 2.71 -13.86 -9.96
CA ARG A 550 3.66 -12.74 -9.82
C ARG A 550 3.17 -11.45 -10.45
N VAL A 551 2.70 -11.55 -11.67
CA VAL A 551 2.38 -10.38 -12.52
C VAL A 551 0.93 -10.35 -12.99
N GLY A 552 0.12 -11.32 -12.56
CA GLY A 552 -1.26 -11.42 -13.00
C GLY A 552 -1.38 -11.50 -14.52
N TYR A 553 -2.14 -10.60 -15.11
CA TYR A 553 -2.34 -10.52 -16.56
C TYR A 553 -1.19 -9.82 -17.31
N GLY A 554 -0.20 -9.27 -16.59
CA GLY A 554 0.96 -8.58 -17.16
C GLY A 554 1.10 -7.14 -16.70
N LYS A 555 1.91 -6.33 -17.38
CA LYS A 555 2.13 -4.93 -17.06
C LYS A 555 1.05 -4.02 -17.64
N LEU A 556 0.67 -3.00 -16.87
CA LEU A 556 -0.29 -1.98 -17.29
C LEU A 556 0.11 -1.33 -18.62
N CYS A 557 -0.85 -1.26 -19.56
CA CYS A 557 -0.80 -0.35 -20.70
C CYS A 557 -2.14 0.37 -20.84
N VAL A 558 -2.19 1.64 -20.52
CA VAL A 558 -3.43 2.44 -20.52
C VAL A 558 -4.02 2.56 -21.91
N ALA A 559 -3.17 2.75 -22.91
CA ALA A 559 -3.62 2.88 -24.31
C ALA A 559 -4.34 1.63 -24.82
N ASP A 560 -3.80 0.44 -24.53
CA ASP A 560 -4.40 -0.82 -24.96
C ASP A 560 -5.62 -1.22 -24.08
N SER A 561 -5.78 -0.58 -22.93
CA SER A 561 -6.93 -0.79 -22.04
C SER A 561 -8.16 0.01 -22.44
N LEU A 562 -8.01 1.04 -23.26
CA LEU A 562 -9.15 1.76 -23.81
C LEU A 562 -9.81 0.91 -24.92
N PRO A 563 -11.14 0.75 -24.91
CA PRO A 563 -11.84 0.12 -26.02
C PRO A 563 -11.58 0.86 -27.34
N GLU A 564 -11.29 0.11 -28.39
CA GLU A 564 -11.26 0.66 -29.76
C GLU A 564 -12.68 1.11 -30.10
N ASN A 565 -12.83 2.34 -30.62
CA ASN A 565 -14.09 2.89 -31.11
C ASN A 565 -14.49 2.27 -32.44
#